data_78d32d3487266b159ace3f785ff8264e
#
_entry.id   78d32d3487266b159ace3f785ff8264e
#
_cell.length_a   1.000
_cell.length_b   1.000
_cell.length_c   1.000
_cell.angle_alpha   90.00
_cell.angle_beta   90.00
_cell.angle_gamma   90.00
#
_symmetry.space_group_name_H-M   'P 1'
#
loop_
_entity.id
_entity.type
_entity.pdbx_description
1 polymer ?
#
loop_
_entity_poly.entity_id
_entity_poly.type
_entity_poly.pdbx_seq_one_letter_code
_entity_poly.pdbx_strand_id
1 'polypeptide(L)'
;KIYRPMNKKYRFLYGGEMPDTYCFGFEQLPNKGDIVFITGGEKDVMSLYAKGFHALCFNSETATIPIQIIEMLERKFRHIIFLYDSDETGKRESLRQCSTLSGHNVIRIELPLPGTKKEKDISDFFASGKTKSDLQALITGALEKYYSNTLMLIKSCEMDYNNPPQNSKTVVSVNNVPLGTYDNLLCVTGGEGTGKSNFISAIIAGTLIEVDEYSEIDTLGLDITPNFKHKAILHYDKA
;
A
#
# COMPACT_ATOMS: atom_id res chain seq x y z
N LYS A 1 1.01 -28.28 -20.68
CA LYS A 1 -0.41 -28.37 -20.28
C LYS A 1 -1.28 -28.50 -21.53
N ILE A 2 -2.11 -29.53 -21.61
CA ILE A 2 -3.05 -29.79 -22.73
C ILE A 2 -4.46 -29.64 -22.17
N TYR A 3 -5.23 -28.70 -22.71
CA TYR A 3 -6.63 -28.49 -22.36
C TYR A 3 -7.56 -29.32 -23.26
N ARG A 4 -8.44 -30.09 -22.66
CA ARG A 4 -9.39 -30.99 -23.31
C ARG A 4 -10.81 -30.63 -22.85
N PRO A 5 -11.44 -29.59 -23.41
CA PRO A 5 -12.72 -29.04 -22.91
C PRO A 5 -13.87 -30.06 -22.95
N MET A 6 -13.86 -30.99 -23.90
CA MET A 6 -14.91 -32.00 -24.04
C MET A 6 -14.71 -33.23 -23.14
N ASN A 7 -13.56 -33.35 -22.49
CA ASN A 7 -13.32 -34.49 -21.60
C ASN A 7 -13.74 -34.15 -20.16
N LYS A 8 -14.81 -34.78 -19.69
CA LYS A 8 -15.35 -34.50 -18.35
C LYS A 8 -14.46 -34.97 -17.17
N LYS A 9 -13.64 -36.01 -17.40
CA LYS A 9 -12.83 -36.63 -16.33
C LYS A 9 -11.42 -36.05 -16.24
N TYR A 10 -10.78 -35.80 -17.39
CA TYR A 10 -9.40 -35.28 -17.47
C TYR A 10 -9.36 -34.08 -18.40
N ARG A 11 -9.80 -32.93 -17.89
CA ARG A 11 -9.84 -31.67 -18.66
C ARG A 11 -8.45 -31.12 -18.98
N PHE A 12 -7.49 -31.41 -18.11
CA PHE A 12 -6.09 -31.00 -18.29
C PHE A 12 -5.19 -32.22 -18.21
N LEU A 13 -4.25 -32.29 -19.14
CA LEU A 13 -3.13 -33.22 -19.09
C LEU A 13 -1.84 -32.41 -18.98
N TYR A 14 -0.94 -32.93 -18.18
CA TYR A 14 0.38 -32.33 -18.00
C TYR A 14 1.43 -33.30 -18.56
N GLY A 15 2.30 -32.81 -19.43
CA GLY A 15 3.46 -33.54 -19.94
C GLY A 15 4.72 -32.93 -19.33
N GLY A 16 5.18 -33.48 -18.19
CA GLY A 16 6.32 -32.97 -17.43
C GLY A 16 5.92 -32.22 -16.16
N GLU A 17 6.90 -31.72 -15.46
CA GLU A 17 6.73 -30.90 -14.26
C GLU A 17 6.37 -29.46 -14.63
N MET A 18 5.46 -28.87 -13.87
CA MET A 18 5.13 -27.46 -13.95
C MET A 18 6.00 -26.71 -12.95
N PRO A 19 6.86 -25.80 -13.38
CA PRO A 19 7.62 -24.99 -12.44
C PRO A 19 6.70 -24.07 -11.63
N ASP A 20 7.06 -23.76 -10.38
CA ASP A 20 6.34 -22.81 -9.53
C ASP A 20 6.25 -21.42 -10.15
N THR A 21 7.22 -21.10 -11.02
CA THR A 21 7.30 -19.83 -11.75
C THR A 21 6.53 -19.86 -13.08
N TYR A 22 5.70 -20.88 -13.34
CA TYR A 22 4.93 -20.94 -14.58
C TYR A 22 4.09 -19.67 -14.77
N CYS A 23 4.35 -19.00 -15.90
CA CYS A 23 3.64 -17.79 -16.28
C CYS A 23 3.42 -17.80 -17.80
N PHE A 24 2.17 -18.01 -18.21
CA PHE A 24 1.79 -17.99 -19.63
C PHE A 24 1.53 -16.56 -20.08
N GLY A 25 2.06 -16.19 -21.26
CA GLY A 25 1.87 -14.86 -21.84
C GLY A 25 2.94 -13.84 -21.46
N PHE A 26 3.81 -14.12 -20.50
CA PHE A 26 4.81 -13.16 -20.02
C PHE A 26 5.84 -12.76 -21.10
N GLU A 27 6.33 -13.71 -21.87
CA GLU A 27 7.35 -13.46 -22.92
C GLU A 27 6.81 -12.63 -24.10
N GLN A 28 5.48 -12.59 -24.27
CA GLN A 28 4.81 -11.86 -25.34
C GLN A 28 4.48 -10.42 -24.96
N LEU A 29 4.77 -10.02 -23.70
CA LEU A 29 4.49 -8.68 -23.24
C LEU A 29 5.46 -7.67 -23.86
N PRO A 30 4.98 -6.49 -24.26
CA PRO A 30 5.85 -5.41 -24.72
C PRO A 30 6.73 -4.88 -23.61
N ASN A 31 7.76 -4.12 -23.97
CA ASN A 31 8.64 -3.49 -23.01
C ASN A 31 7.97 -2.36 -22.23
N LYS A 32 6.92 -1.74 -22.79
CA LYS A 32 6.12 -0.68 -22.14
C LYS A 32 4.67 -0.77 -22.60
N GLY A 33 3.75 -0.47 -21.69
CA GLY A 33 2.32 -0.41 -21.95
C GLY A 33 1.57 0.30 -20.83
N ASP A 34 0.30 0.58 -21.06
CA ASP A 34 -0.53 1.21 -20.01
C ASP A 34 -1.10 0.17 -19.04
N ILE A 35 -1.60 -0.95 -19.58
CA ILE A 35 -2.34 -1.94 -18.79
C ILE A 35 -1.87 -3.34 -19.14
N VAL A 36 -1.71 -4.18 -18.12
CA VAL A 36 -1.57 -5.62 -18.26
C VAL A 36 -2.56 -6.33 -17.34
N PHE A 37 -3.19 -7.39 -17.85
CA PHE A 37 -4.11 -8.22 -17.09
C PHE A 37 -3.42 -9.46 -16.52
N ILE A 38 -3.79 -9.82 -15.30
CA ILE A 38 -3.51 -11.12 -14.70
C ILE A 38 -4.84 -11.86 -14.60
N THR A 39 -4.94 -13.00 -15.30
CA THR A 39 -6.19 -13.77 -15.46
C THR A 39 -6.09 -15.16 -14.82
N GLY A 40 -7.24 -15.85 -14.75
CA GLY A 40 -7.34 -17.18 -14.16
C GLY A 40 -6.76 -18.31 -15.03
N GLY A 41 -6.63 -18.11 -16.34
CA GLY A 41 -6.21 -19.18 -17.23
C GLY A 41 -5.73 -18.74 -18.61
N GLU A 42 -5.08 -19.67 -19.31
CA GLU A 42 -4.47 -19.43 -20.64
C GLU A 42 -5.51 -19.05 -21.72
N LYS A 43 -6.75 -19.61 -21.61
CA LYS A 43 -7.85 -19.28 -22.53
C LYS A 43 -8.18 -17.78 -22.46
N ASP A 44 -8.17 -17.21 -21.26
CA ASP A 44 -8.49 -15.82 -21.02
C ASP A 44 -7.40 -14.89 -21.53
N VAL A 45 -6.13 -15.26 -21.33
CA VAL A 45 -5.00 -14.56 -21.93
C VAL A 45 -5.13 -14.49 -23.45
N MET A 46 -5.45 -15.62 -24.10
CA MET A 46 -5.64 -15.65 -25.57
C MET A 46 -6.84 -14.81 -26.00
N SER A 47 -7.93 -14.81 -25.23
CA SER A 47 -9.13 -14.02 -25.54
C SER A 47 -8.87 -12.51 -25.43
N LEU A 48 -8.12 -12.08 -24.44
CA LEU A 48 -7.69 -10.70 -24.26
C LEU A 48 -6.71 -10.28 -25.38
N TYR A 49 -5.75 -11.14 -25.68
CA TYR A 49 -4.79 -10.89 -26.75
C TYR A 49 -5.47 -10.70 -28.13
N ALA A 50 -6.46 -11.55 -28.43
CA ALA A 50 -7.27 -11.43 -29.66
C ALA A 50 -8.05 -10.10 -29.75
N LYS A 51 -8.29 -9.43 -28.61
CA LYS A 51 -8.91 -8.10 -28.55
C LYS A 51 -7.90 -6.95 -28.44
N GLY A 52 -6.59 -7.27 -28.50
CA GLY A 52 -5.50 -6.29 -28.45
C GLY A 52 -5.20 -5.78 -27.04
N PHE A 53 -5.41 -6.61 -26.03
CA PHE A 53 -4.97 -6.37 -24.66
C PHE A 53 -3.77 -7.24 -24.29
N HIS A 54 -2.94 -6.76 -23.39
CA HIS A 54 -1.83 -7.52 -22.84
C HIS A 54 -2.28 -8.28 -21.59
N ALA A 55 -1.98 -9.55 -21.54
CA ALA A 55 -2.38 -10.39 -20.43
C ALA A 55 -1.38 -11.52 -20.19
N LEU A 56 -1.39 -12.01 -18.95
CA LEU A 56 -0.68 -13.21 -18.52
C LEU A 56 -1.52 -13.98 -17.50
N CYS A 57 -1.18 -15.25 -17.28
CA CYS A 57 -1.74 -16.02 -16.18
C CYS A 57 -0.70 -16.93 -15.56
N PHE A 58 -0.95 -17.30 -14.31
CA PHE A 58 -0.21 -18.33 -13.59
C PHE A 58 -0.92 -19.70 -13.74
N ASN A 59 -0.40 -20.72 -13.07
CA ASN A 59 -0.95 -22.07 -13.18
C ASN A 59 -2.43 -22.17 -12.76
N SER A 60 -2.84 -21.36 -11.78
CA SER A 60 -4.22 -21.23 -11.31
C SER A 60 -4.43 -19.88 -10.61
N GLU A 61 -5.69 -19.49 -10.39
CA GLU A 61 -6.04 -18.29 -9.61
C GLU A 61 -5.54 -18.34 -8.17
N THR A 62 -5.41 -19.55 -7.61
CA THR A 62 -4.92 -19.79 -6.24
C THR A 62 -3.40 -19.81 -6.13
N ALA A 63 -2.68 -19.76 -7.25
CA ALA A 63 -1.21 -19.77 -7.26
C ALA A 63 -0.65 -18.54 -6.51
N THR A 64 0.45 -18.75 -5.81
CA THR A 64 1.22 -17.64 -5.25
C THR A 64 1.94 -16.91 -6.37
N ILE A 65 1.75 -15.61 -6.47
CA ILE A 65 2.40 -14.77 -7.45
C ILE A 65 3.76 -14.34 -6.91
N PRO A 66 4.88 -14.65 -7.61
CA PRO A 66 6.19 -14.17 -7.19
C PRO A 66 6.25 -12.65 -7.26
N ILE A 67 6.67 -12.01 -6.18
CA ILE A 67 6.75 -10.55 -6.08
C ILE A 67 7.62 -9.94 -7.18
N GLN A 68 8.68 -10.63 -7.57
CA GLN A 68 9.60 -10.22 -8.63
C GLN A 68 8.89 -10.06 -9.98
N ILE A 69 7.84 -10.86 -10.25
CA ILE A 69 7.02 -10.73 -11.46
C ILE A 69 6.21 -9.43 -11.38
N ILE A 70 5.61 -9.12 -10.25
CA ILE A 70 4.85 -7.88 -10.05
C ILE A 70 5.76 -6.66 -10.24
N GLU A 71 6.93 -6.64 -9.61
CA GLU A 71 7.91 -5.57 -9.77
C GLU A 71 8.37 -5.40 -11.24
N MET A 72 8.56 -6.49 -11.97
CA MET A 72 8.88 -6.42 -13.39
C MET A 72 7.71 -5.88 -14.22
N LEU A 73 6.47 -6.22 -13.87
CA LEU A 73 5.29 -5.67 -14.54
C LEU A 73 5.12 -4.18 -14.26
N GLU A 74 5.35 -3.71 -13.03
CA GLU A 74 5.29 -2.28 -12.67
C GLU A 74 6.32 -1.43 -13.43
N ARG A 75 7.48 -2.00 -13.76
CA ARG A 75 8.48 -1.32 -14.61
C ARG A 75 8.05 -1.19 -16.07
N LYS A 76 7.14 -2.06 -16.52
CA LYS A 76 6.67 -2.12 -17.91
C LYS A 76 5.30 -1.48 -18.12
N PHE A 77 4.42 -1.55 -17.12
CA PHE A 77 3.02 -1.11 -17.23
C PHE A 77 2.65 -0.16 -16.13
N ARG A 78 1.75 0.79 -16.45
CA ARG A 78 1.23 1.74 -15.45
C ARG A 78 0.27 1.07 -14.47
N HIS A 79 -0.50 0.09 -14.96
CA HIS A 79 -1.52 -0.61 -14.16
C HIS A 79 -1.45 -2.10 -14.38
N ILE A 80 -1.51 -2.83 -13.29
CA ILE A 80 -1.68 -4.29 -13.27
C ILE A 80 -3.10 -4.55 -12.82
N ILE A 81 -3.90 -5.25 -13.64
CA ILE A 81 -5.31 -5.49 -13.38
C ILE A 81 -5.56 -6.98 -13.20
N PHE A 82 -6.04 -7.36 -12.01
CA PHE A 82 -6.56 -8.70 -11.76
C PHE A 82 -7.94 -8.83 -12.37
N LEU A 83 -8.08 -9.78 -13.30
CA LEU A 83 -9.32 -10.11 -13.98
C LEU A 83 -9.55 -11.63 -13.89
N TYR A 84 -10.00 -12.07 -12.72
CA TYR A 84 -10.30 -13.46 -12.43
C TYR A 84 -11.78 -13.78 -12.73
N ASP A 85 -12.12 -15.06 -12.60
CA ASP A 85 -13.49 -15.53 -12.80
C ASP A 85 -14.47 -14.80 -11.88
N SER A 86 -15.70 -14.60 -12.35
CA SER A 86 -16.78 -13.98 -11.54
C SER A 86 -17.44 -14.95 -10.56
N ASP A 87 -16.95 -16.20 -10.46
CA ASP A 87 -17.42 -17.15 -9.44
C ASP A 87 -16.82 -16.82 -8.05
N GLU A 88 -17.31 -17.50 -7.01
CA GLU A 88 -16.85 -17.24 -5.63
C GLU A 88 -15.35 -17.43 -5.45
N THR A 89 -14.76 -18.39 -6.15
CA THR A 89 -13.31 -18.64 -6.05
C THR A 89 -12.53 -17.49 -6.65
N GLY A 90 -12.85 -17.08 -7.89
CA GLY A 90 -12.17 -15.98 -8.55
C GLY A 90 -12.33 -14.65 -7.80
N LYS A 91 -13.53 -14.38 -7.26
CA LYS A 91 -13.77 -13.19 -6.43
C LYS A 91 -12.90 -13.19 -5.17
N ARG A 92 -12.89 -14.28 -4.44
CA ARG A 92 -12.10 -14.43 -3.22
C ARG A 92 -10.59 -14.30 -3.50
N GLU A 93 -10.11 -15.01 -4.51
CA GLU A 93 -8.67 -15.02 -4.82
C GLU A 93 -8.19 -13.68 -5.39
N SER A 94 -8.98 -13.01 -6.24
CA SER A 94 -8.62 -11.67 -6.71
C SER A 94 -8.56 -10.63 -5.57
N LEU A 95 -9.46 -10.72 -4.59
CA LEU A 95 -9.40 -9.89 -3.38
C LEU A 95 -8.16 -10.21 -2.54
N ARG A 96 -7.86 -11.50 -2.34
CA ARG A 96 -6.67 -11.95 -1.61
C ARG A 96 -5.40 -11.43 -2.26
N GLN A 97 -5.26 -11.55 -3.58
CA GLN A 97 -4.09 -11.06 -4.30
C GLN A 97 -3.92 -9.54 -4.15
N CYS A 98 -5.00 -8.76 -4.34
CA CYS A 98 -4.94 -7.31 -4.14
C CYS A 98 -4.56 -6.92 -2.71
N SER A 99 -5.08 -7.64 -1.71
CA SER A 99 -4.72 -7.38 -0.30
C SER A 99 -3.26 -7.71 0.00
N THR A 100 -2.76 -8.84 -0.53
CA THR A 100 -1.36 -9.26 -0.36
C THR A 100 -0.40 -8.27 -1.04
N LEU A 101 -0.82 -7.69 -2.16
CA LEU A 101 -0.04 -6.76 -2.98
C LEU A 101 -0.45 -5.29 -2.77
N SER A 102 -0.96 -4.95 -1.58
CA SER A 102 -1.47 -3.59 -1.28
C SER A 102 -0.43 -2.47 -1.40
N GLY A 103 0.87 -2.79 -1.36
CA GLY A 103 1.97 -1.84 -1.61
C GLY A 103 2.31 -1.63 -3.09
N HIS A 104 1.60 -2.29 -4.01
CA HIS A 104 1.85 -2.25 -5.44
C HIS A 104 0.69 -1.63 -6.20
N ASN A 105 0.96 -1.16 -7.42
CA ASN A 105 -0.05 -0.55 -8.29
C ASN A 105 -0.93 -1.61 -8.96
N VAL A 106 -1.70 -2.33 -8.16
CA VAL A 106 -2.60 -3.39 -8.60
C VAL A 106 -4.05 -2.99 -8.41
N ILE A 107 -4.89 -3.32 -9.38
CA ILE A 107 -6.32 -3.01 -9.40
C ILE A 107 -7.08 -4.30 -9.69
N ARG A 108 -8.30 -4.40 -9.18
CA ARG A 108 -9.20 -5.51 -9.45
C ARG A 108 -10.38 -5.04 -10.28
N ILE A 109 -10.72 -5.80 -11.31
CA ILE A 109 -11.97 -5.65 -12.05
C ILE A 109 -12.79 -6.94 -11.88
N GLU A 110 -14.07 -6.78 -11.62
CA GLU A 110 -15.05 -7.84 -11.61
C GLU A 110 -15.92 -7.73 -12.86
N LEU A 111 -16.01 -8.82 -13.62
CA LEU A 111 -16.87 -8.85 -14.79
C LEU A 111 -18.34 -8.89 -14.35
N PRO A 112 -19.24 -8.20 -15.03
CA PRO A 112 -20.67 -8.23 -14.76
C PRO A 112 -21.31 -9.52 -15.31
N LEU A 113 -20.84 -10.66 -14.82
CA LEU A 113 -21.31 -11.98 -15.17
C LEU A 113 -21.88 -12.70 -13.94
N PRO A 114 -22.85 -13.62 -14.12
CA PRO A 114 -23.50 -14.30 -13.00
C PRO A 114 -22.59 -15.28 -12.24
N GLY A 115 -21.40 -15.57 -12.72
CA GLY A 115 -20.46 -16.49 -12.06
C GLY A 115 -20.83 -17.97 -12.18
N THR A 116 -21.65 -18.31 -13.14
CA THR A 116 -22.02 -19.71 -13.42
C THR A 116 -20.94 -20.43 -14.20
N LYS A 117 -21.02 -21.78 -14.31
CA LYS A 117 -20.04 -22.56 -15.06
C LYS A 117 -19.92 -22.17 -16.55
N LYS A 118 -20.90 -21.48 -17.10
CA LYS A 118 -20.95 -21.08 -18.51
C LYS A 118 -20.71 -19.59 -18.74
N GLU A 119 -20.79 -18.78 -17.68
CA GLU A 119 -20.74 -17.32 -17.78
C GLU A 119 -19.98 -16.78 -16.57
N LYS A 120 -18.66 -16.86 -16.61
CA LYS A 120 -17.83 -16.45 -15.49
C LYS A 120 -16.51 -15.79 -15.84
N ASP A 121 -15.94 -16.07 -16.99
CA ASP A 121 -14.63 -15.60 -17.39
C ASP A 121 -14.69 -14.58 -18.54
N ILE A 122 -13.56 -13.98 -18.86
CA ILE A 122 -13.48 -12.96 -19.92
C ILE A 122 -13.79 -13.53 -21.30
N SER A 123 -13.55 -14.82 -21.54
CA SER A 123 -13.92 -15.47 -22.78
C SER A 123 -15.43 -15.57 -22.92
N ASP A 124 -16.12 -15.90 -21.82
CA ASP A 124 -17.59 -15.94 -21.76
C ASP A 124 -18.18 -14.54 -21.93
N PHE A 125 -17.54 -13.52 -21.32
CA PHE A 125 -17.92 -12.12 -21.50
C PHE A 125 -17.94 -11.72 -22.99
N PHE A 126 -16.91 -12.04 -23.73
CA PHE A 126 -16.88 -11.76 -25.17
C PHE A 126 -17.83 -12.67 -25.97
N ALA A 127 -18.01 -13.92 -25.55
CA ALA A 127 -18.94 -14.84 -26.18
C ALA A 127 -20.42 -14.40 -26.00
N SER A 128 -20.74 -13.69 -24.94
CA SER A 128 -22.07 -13.10 -24.71
C SER A 128 -22.38 -11.86 -25.58
N GLY A 129 -21.47 -11.53 -26.52
CA GLY A 129 -21.64 -10.39 -27.44
C GLY A 129 -21.05 -9.08 -26.95
N LYS A 130 -20.40 -9.07 -25.78
CA LYS A 130 -19.68 -7.89 -25.27
C LYS A 130 -18.45 -7.62 -26.12
N THR A 131 -18.11 -6.36 -26.22
CA THR A 131 -17.07 -5.85 -27.11
C THR A 131 -15.81 -5.41 -26.33
N LYS A 132 -14.77 -5.06 -27.08
CA LYS A 132 -13.59 -4.38 -26.55
C LYS A 132 -13.96 -3.10 -25.80
N SER A 133 -14.89 -2.32 -26.35
CA SER A 133 -15.34 -1.06 -25.76
C SER A 133 -16.07 -1.26 -24.43
N ASP A 134 -16.83 -2.35 -24.28
CA ASP A 134 -17.46 -2.69 -23.00
C ASP A 134 -16.41 -2.97 -21.91
N LEU A 135 -15.35 -3.71 -22.25
CA LEU A 135 -14.25 -3.95 -21.31
C LEU A 135 -13.48 -2.65 -21.00
N GLN A 136 -13.27 -1.80 -22.00
CA GLN A 136 -12.63 -0.48 -21.79
C GLN A 136 -13.43 0.40 -20.84
N ALA A 137 -14.77 0.38 -20.91
CA ALA A 137 -15.62 1.11 -19.97
C ALA A 137 -15.45 0.59 -18.53
N LEU A 138 -15.37 -0.73 -18.33
CA LEU A 138 -15.09 -1.32 -17.01
C LEU A 138 -13.71 -0.91 -16.47
N ILE A 139 -12.70 -0.90 -17.32
CA ILE A 139 -11.35 -0.45 -16.97
C ILE A 139 -11.39 1.02 -16.53
N THR A 140 -12.00 1.89 -17.33
CA THR A 140 -12.10 3.32 -17.01
C THR A 140 -12.78 3.55 -15.67
N GLY A 141 -13.92 2.91 -15.41
CA GLY A 141 -14.60 3.04 -14.13
C GLY A 141 -13.78 2.53 -12.94
N ALA A 142 -13.01 1.45 -13.11
CA ALA A 142 -12.13 0.94 -12.07
C ALA A 142 -10.96 1.89 -11.79
N LEU A 143 -10.37 2.48 -12.83
CA LEU A 143 -9.30 3.47 -12.70
C LEU A 143 -9.80 4.76 -12.05
N GLU A 144 -10.95 5.27 -12.46
CA GLU A 144 -11.58 6.45 -11.84
C GLU A 144 -11.79 6.23 -10.34
N LYS A 145 -12.31 5.07 -9.96
CA LYS A 145 -12.50 4.71 -8.54
C LYS A 145 -11.16 4.63 -7.80
N TYR A 146 -10.15 4.01 -8.39
CA TYR A 146 -8.81 3.88 -7.81
C TYR A 146 -8.19 5.26 -7.56
N TYR A 147 -8.19 6.14 -8.55
CA TYR A 147 -7.63 7.49 -8.41
C TYR A 147 -8.47 8.39 -7.51
N SER A 148 -9.79 8.25 -7.51
CA SER A 148 -10.68 8.98 -6.59
C SER A 148 -10.34 8.67 -5.13
N ASN A 149 -10.16 7.42 -4.79
CA ASN A 149 -9.78 7.01 -3.44
C ASN A 149 -8.39 7.56 -3.06
N THR A 150 -7.43 7.51 -3.97
CA THR A 150 -6.08 8.06 -3.75
C THR A 150 -6.13 9.58 -3.54
N LEU A 151 -6.91 10.30 -4.34
CA LEU A 151 -7.11 11.75 -4.17
C LEU A 151 -7.78 12.10 -2.85
N MET A 152 -8.74 11.29 -2.39
CA MET A 152 -9.36 11.49 -1.07
C MET A 152 -8.36 11.33 0.07
N LEU A 153 -7.47 10.32 -0.03
CA LEU A 153 -6.39 10.14 0.95
C LEU A 153 -5.41 11.32 0.93
N ILE A 154 -4.98 11.77 -0.24
CA ILE A 154 -4.11 12.95 -0.36
C ILE A 154 -4.77 14.18 0.25
N LYS A 155 -6.04 14.43 -0.05
CA LYS A 155 -6.80 15.56 0.52
C LYS A 155 -6.93 15.47 2.05
N SER A 156 -7.03 14.28 2.61
CA SER A 156 -7.08 14.11 4.07
C SER A 156 -5.76 14.46 4.76
N CYS A 157 -4.65 14.44 4.01
CA CYS A 157 -3.32 14.82 4.50
C CYS A 157 -2.97 16.28 4.13
N GLU A 158 -3.82 16.97 3.38
CA GLU A 158 -3.61 18.36 2.99
C GLU A 158 -3.73 19.27 4.22
N MET A 159 -2.73 20.12 4.42
CA MET A 159 -2.75 21.10 5.49
C MET A 159 -3.61 22.30 5.08
N ASP A 160 -4.67 22.57 5.83
CA ASP A 160 -5.48 23.78 5.67
C ASP A 160 -4.73 24.99 6.25
N TYR A 161 -4.19 25.82 5.37
CA TYR A 161 -3.47 27.05 5.76
C TYR A 161 -4.37 28.09 6.45
N ASN A 162 -5.69 28.04 6.26
CA ASN A 162 -6.61 28.95 6.93
C ASN A 162 -6.97 28.44 8.33
N ASN A 163 -6.79 27.14 8.58
CA ASN A 163 -7.04 26.50 9.86
C ASN A 163 -5.91 25.52 10.19
N PRO A 164 -4.68 26.00 10.41
CA PRO A 164 -3.53 25.14 10.67
C PRO A 164 -3.74 24.37 11.97
N PRO A 165 -3.13 23.18 12.09
CA PRO A 165 -3.16 22.44 13.34
C PRO A 165 -2.62 23.30 14.48
N GLN A 166 -3.23 23.17 15.65
CA GLN A 166 -2.76 23.90 16.81
C GLN A 166 -1.32 23.52 17.13
N ASN A 167 -0.49 24.53 17.38
CA ASN A 167 0.89 24.29 17.81
C ASN A 167 0.88 23.50 19.11
N SER A 168 1.72 22.49 19.18
CA SER A 168 1.94 21.75 20.45
C SER A 168 2.39 22.71 21.54
N LYS A 169 1.89 22.50 22.75
CA LYS A 169 2.27 23.35 23.91
C LYS A 169 3.77 23.28 24.15
N THR A 170 4.38 24.43 24.35
CA THR A 170 5.80 24.52 24.66
C THR A 170 6.08 23.98 26.07
N VAL A 171 7.11 23.17 26.18
CA VAL A 171 7.61 22.63 27.46
C VAL A 171 8.87 23.38 27.88
N VAL A 172 9.74 23.67 26.93
CA VAL A 172 11.02 24.35 27.15
C VAL A 172 11.18 25.46 26.15
N SER A 173 11.51 26.67 26.61
CA SER A 173 11.84 27.81 25.76
C SER A 173 13.04 28.59 26.30
N VAL A 174 13.63 29.43 25.48
CA VAL A 174 14.66 30.41 25.82
C VAL A 174 14.26 31.74 25.21
N ASN A 175 14.12 32.77 25.99
CA ASN A 175 13.72 34.10 25.53
C ASN A 175 12.45 34.05 24.63
N ASN A 176 11.46 33.29 25.03
CA ASN A 176 10.21 33.03 24.28
C ASN A 176 10.40 32.24 22.96
N VAL A 177 11.56 31.72 22.68
CA VAL A 177 11.79 30.83 21.51
C VAL A 177 11.58 29.39 21.96
N PRO A 178 10.58 28.66 21.43
CA PRO A 178 10.35 27.27 21.79
C PRO A 178 11.52 26.38 21.37
N LEU A 179 12.06 25.60 22.31
CA LEU A 179 13.07 24.57 22.04
C LEU A 179 12.45 23.18 22.05
N GLY A 180 11.50 22.92 22.92
CA GLY A 180 10.82 21.65 23.05
C GLY A 180 9.32 21.83 23.30
N THR A 181 8.53 21.00 22.65
CA THR A 181 7.07 20.98 22.75
C THR A 181 6.59 19.59 23.13
N TYR A 182 5.35 19.47 23.65
CA TYR A 182 4.72 18.16 23.87
C TYR A 182 4.67 17.36 22.58
N ASP A 183 4.78 16.04 22.70
CA ASP A 183 4.67 15.07 21.59
C ASP A 183 5.74 15.21 20.50
N ASN A 184 6.82 15.94 20.77
CA ASN A 184 7.96 16.09 19.86
C ASN A 184 9.25 15.54 20.47
N LEU A 185 10.20 15.20 19.61
CA LEU A 185 11.52 14.74 19.98
C LEU A 185 12.51 15.91 19.98
N LEU A 186 13.10 16.20 21.14
CA LEU A 186 14.21 17.15 21.27
C LEU A 186 15.54 16.37 21.37
N CYS A 187 16.46 16.64 20.46
CA CYS A 187 17.79 16.05 20.49
C CYS A 187 18.83 17.12 20.86
N VAL A 188 19.58 16.87 21.94
CA VAL A 188 20.67 17.74 22.40
C VAL A 188 22.00 17.10 22.01
N THR A 189 22.77 17.75 21.14
CA THR A 189 24.06 17.28 20.66
C THR A 189 25.18 18.23 21.06
N GLY A 190 26.37 17.70 21.24
CA GLY A 190 27.55 18.51 21.57
C GLY A 190 28.75 17.62 21.92
N GLY A 191 29.94 18.19 21.89
CA GLY A 191 31.16 17.50 22.26
C GLY A 191 31.19 17.10 23.75
N GLU A 192 32.23 16.41 24.16
CA GLU A 192 32.48 16.05 25.54
C GLU A 192 32.72 17.32 26.38
N GLY A 193 32.21 17.39 27.63
CA GLY A 193 32.36 18.54 28.51
C GLY A 193 31.54 19.78 28.16
N THR A 194 30.63 19.73 27.17
CA THR A 194 29.83 20.91 26.74
C THR A 194 28.59 21.19 27.61
N GLY A 195 28.39 20.49 28.72
CA GLY A 195 27.28 20.75 29.65
C GLY A 195 25.95 20.14 29.26
N LYS A 196 25.90 19.15 28.34
CA LYS A 196 24.67 18.46 27.95
C LYS A 196 23.89 17.88 29.12
N SER A 197 24.60 17.21 30.03
CA SER A 197 23.97 16.62 31.23
C SER A 197 23.37 17.69 32.13
N ASN A 198 24.04 18.83 32.32
CA ASN A 198 23.52 19.97 33.11
C ASN A 198 22.26 20.52 32.45
N PHE A 199 22.23 20.67 31.10
CA PHE A 199 21.07 21.13 30.38
C PHE A 199 19.87 20.18 30.55
N ILE A 200 20.09 18.88 30.42
CA ILE A 200 19.04 17.86 30.62
C ILE A 200 18.59 17.86 32.09
N SER A 201 19.50 17.95 33.05
CA SER A 201 19.17 18.00 34.46
C SER A 201 18.33 19.24 34.83
N ALA A 202 18.62 20.40 34.25
CA ALA A 202 17.82 21.61 34.41
C ALA A 202 16.40 21.43 33.87
N ILE A 203 16.24 20.80 32.69
CA ILE A 203 14.91 20.51 32.16
C ILE A 203 14.14 19.56 33.07
N ILE A 204 14.77 18.51 33.56
CA ILE A 204 14.15 17.53 34.47
C ILE A 204 13.72 18.20 35.74
N ALA A 205 14.61 18.97 36.40
CA ALA A 205 14.32 19.66 37.62
C ALA A 205 13.16 20.65 37.47
N GLY A 206 13.21 21.50 36.44
CA GLY A 206 12.15 22.45 36.14
C GLY A 206 10.81 21.83 35.76
N THR A 207 10.81 20.62 35.20
CA THR A 207 9.58 19.91 34.85
C THR A 207 8.91 19.25 36.06
N LEU A 208 9.70 18.78 37.02
CA LEU A 208 9.22 18.01 38.19
C LEU A 208 8.83 18.83 39.37
N ILE A 209 9.30 20.09 39.46
CA ILE A 209 9.03 20.96 40.61
C ILE A 209 7.57 21.45 40.60
N GLU A 210 7.03 21.76 41.77
CA GLU A 210 5.76 22.46 41.90
C GLU A 210 5.88 23.92 41.44
N VAL A 211 4.79 24.47 40.93
CA VAL A 211 4.80 25.82 40.32
C VAL A 211 5.26 26.88 41.32
N ASP A 212 4.87 26.75 42.56
CA ASP A 212 5.18 27.71 43.61
C ASP A 212 6.67 27.70 44.03
N GLU A 213 7.38 26.62 43.77
CA GLU A 213 8.79 26.43 44.09
C GLU A 213 9.72 26.65 42.88
N TYR A 214 9.16 26.95 41.71
CA TYR A 214 9.94 27.05 40.45
C TYR A 214 11.05 28.10 40.51
N SER A 215 10.86 29.20 41.27
CA SER A 215 11.87 30.25 41.42
C SER A 215 13.08 29.85 42.26
N GLU A 216 13.05 28.73 42.96
CA GLU A 216 14.11 28.25 43.86
C GLU A 216 15.17 27.39 43.12
N ILE A 217 14.92 27.03 41.85
CA ILE A 217 15.85 26.21 41.07
C ILE A 217 16.54 27.02 39.97
N ASP A 218 17.80 26.67 39.73
CA ASP A 218 18.55 27.17 38.56
C ASP A 218 18.23 26.36 37.33
N THR A 219 17.46 26.94 36.43
CA THR A 219 17.09 26.35 35.13
C THR A 219 18.07 26.70 34.02
N LEU A 220 19.23 27.29 34.34
CA LEU A 220 20.23 27.74 33.35
C LEU A 220 19.66 28.76 32.36
N GLY A 221 18.68 29.57 32.79
CA GLY A 221 18.00 30.54 31.91
C GLY A 221 16.96 29.94 30.96
N LEU A 222 16.58 28.69 31.18
CA LEU A 222 15.48 28.07 30.44
C LEU A 222 14.13 28.38 31.09
N ASP A 223 13.15 28.74 30.28
CA ASP A 223 11.75 28.81 30.68
C ASP A 223 11.15 27.42 30.51
N ILE A 224 10.86 26.73 31.59
CA ILE A 224 10.36 25.37 31.60
C ILE A 224 8.96 25.37 32.18
N THR A 225 8.02 24.70 31.51
CA THR A 225 6.65 24.52 32.01
C THR A 225 6.62 23.39 33.04
N PRO A 226 6.36 23.65 34.31
CA PRO A 226 6.29 22.61 35.34
C PRO A 226 5.17 21.62 35.06
N ASN A 227 5.45 20.34 35.19
CA ASN A 227 4.48 19.28 34.92
C ASN A 227 4.67 18.03 35.81
N PHE A 228 4.77 18.25 37.12
CA PHE A 228 4.98 17.18 38.08
C PHE A 228 3.92 16.06 38.09
N LYS A 229 2.77 16.29 37.44
CA LYS A 229 1.72 15.28 37.27
C LYS A 229 2.05 14.24 36.18
N HIS A 230 3.00 14.52 35.30
CA HIS A 230 3.43 13.59 34.27
C HIS A 230 4.50 12.63 34.82
N LYS A 231 4.44 11.41 34.38
CA LYS A 231 4.75 10.25 35.21
C LYS A 231 5.97 9.47 34.81
N ALA A 232 6.73 9.87 33.80
CA ALA A 232 7.88 9.10 33.40
C ALA A 232 8.99 10.04 32.96
N ILE A 233 9.96 10.23 33.82
CA ILE A 233 11.27 10.68 33.40
C ILE A 233 12.20 9.50 33.55
N LEU A 234 12.70 9.01 32.41
CA LEU A 234 13.76 8.05 32.39
C LEU A 234 15.04 8.79 32.03
N HIS A 235 15.88 9.04 33.02
CA HIS A 235 17.22 9.55 32.77
C HIS A 235 18.20 8.40 32.79
N TYR A 236 18.92 8.21 31.71
CA TYR A 236 20.00 7.26 31.60
C TYR A 236 21.28 8.00 31.24
N ASP A 237 22.21 8.08 32.20
CA ASP A 237 23.57 8.55 31.98
C ASP A 237 24.52 7.35 31.96
N LYS A 238 25.32 7.24 30.92
CA LYS A 238 26.35 6.24 30.81
C LYS A 238 27.65 6.91 31.28
N ALA A 239 28.01 6.64 32.53
CA ALA A 239 29.32 7.02 33.06
C ALA A 239 30.45 6.30 32.30
#